data_cd1c390f0a73278aebc96bfc28b86d45
#
_entry.id   cd1c390f0a73278aebc96bfc28b86d45
#
_cell.length_a   1.000
_cell.length_b   1.000
_cell.length_c   1.000
_cell.angle_alpha   90.00
_cell.angle_beta   90.00
_cell.angle_gamma   90.00
#
_symmetry.space_group_name_H-M   'P 1'
#
loop_
_entity.id
_entity.type
_entity.pdbx_description
1 polymer ?
#
loop_
_entity_poly.entity_id
_entity_poly.type
_entity_poly.pdbx_seq_one_letter_code
_entity_poly.pdbx_strand_id
1 'polypeptide(L)'
;MGVWVTVVLIGAIALPSLARKKKVQSVGQQQQTVRVDSLSPNNRKRYDYFLTEAARQHAAGNYSAAFDLYEHARNIDPNSATANYYLSLYLTEMKQDSLGLLRLQKAIEQDPENQIFAERLAQYYISKEKYEDAINAYEAVYAKNHSNTDVLRVLAQLYQQQKNFKMMLNTVSRLETEEGESEQFTLTKMRIHEMMDDKKAAYNELKSLVEQHPLDMQYKTMLGNWLMQHDRQKEAFKYFTDVLKEEPDNSYAQMSLYDYYNATKQADLANGMLDKILMSQKTDTQTKIMMFRSFIQNNETEGGDSTKVIALFDKVLNVPQPSSEIAEVRAAYMSLKKMPTDSVISAFKKVLDIAPDNANARIQTIQLLWNQKKYHEVIEQAKAAHEYNPEEMIFYYFGGMAYYQNKDEDAALNEFRLGVAQVNKLSANDLVSDLYAVMGDILHQKNQKDAAFAAYDSCLQWKADNVMALNNYAYYLSEEGKDLHKAEAMSYKTIKLEPNNGTYLDTYAWILFMEERYVDAKTYIDAALKNRDSTENNSTVLEHAGDIYAMNGMVNEAVGYWKQAFDDDHQTEILKWKIENKQYISEEEFQRKKNPAAAELKKSKVVGKSAGKKNKKGKKK
;
A
#
# COMPACT_ATOMS: atom_id res chain seq x y z
N MET A 1 33.41 -14.78 6.28
CA MET A 1 33.20 -13.58 7.10
C MET A 1 31.87 -12.98 6.68
N GLY A 2 30.77 -13.42 7.26
CA GLY A 2 29.43 -12.93 7.01
C GLY A 2 29.01 -12.09 8.23
N VAL A 3 28.98 -10.78 8.04
CA VAL A 3 28.50 -9.83 9.03
C VAL A 3 27.00 -10.00 9.15
N TRP A 4 26.56 -10.59 10.24
CA TRP A 4 25.18 -10.59 10.66
C TRP A 4 24.80 -9.16 11.04
N VAL A 5 24.16 -8.43 10.13
CA VAL A 5 23.41 -7.23 10.47
C VAL A 5 22.11 -7.71 11.08
N THR A 6 22.16 -8.04 12.38
CA THR A 6 20.96 -8.03 13.20
C THR A 6 20.49 -6.58 13.20
N VAL A 7 19.45 -6.28 12.43
CA VAL A 7 18.68 -5.04 12.61
C VAL A 7 18.05 -5.18 13.99
N VAL A 8 18.81 -4.75 15.00
CA VAL A 8 18.23 -4.41 16.30
C VAL A 8 17.36 -3.20 15.99
N LEU A 9 16.08 -3.46 15.76
CA LEU A 9 15.04 -2.47 15.97
C LEU A 9 15.27 -1.99 17.42
N ILE A 10 15.91 -0.82 17.56
CA ILE A 10 15.93 -0.05 18.78
C ILE A 10 14.47 0.41 18.97
N GLY A 11 13.62 -0.54 19.31
CA GLY A 11 12.29 -0.25 19.81
C GLY A 11 12.48 0.54 21.10
N ALA A 12 11.94 1.74 21.15
CA ALA A 12 11.79 2.45 22.41
C ALA A 12 11.27 1.44 23.44
N ILE A 13 11.99 1.31 24.59
CA ILE A 13 11.51 0.44 25.66
C ILE A 13 10.17 1.04 26.09
N ALA A 14 9.07 0.45 25.61
CA ALA A 14 7.73 0.85 26.01
C ALA A 14 7.54 0.43 27.47
N LEU A 15 7.66 1.40 28.37
CA LEU A 15 7.27 1.18 29.76
C LEU A 15 5.73 1.12 29.82
N PRO A 16 5.14 0.14 30.48
CA PRO A 16 3.70 -0.06 30.45
C PRO A 16 2.95 1.13 31.03
N SER A 17 1.98 1.64 30.30
CA SER A 17 0.96 2.51 30.85
C SER A 17 -0.14 1.64 31.46
N LEU A 18 -0.08 1.40 32.75
CA LEU A 18 -1.22 0.84 33.46
C LEU A 18 -2.34 1.87 33.50
N ALA A 19 -3.37 1.65 32.70
CA ALA A 19 -4.62 2.41 32.77
C ALA A 19 -5.27 2.20 34.14
N ARG A 20 -4.84 2.96 35.14
CA ARG A 20 -5.45 2.98 36.46
C ARG A 20 -6.77 3.73 36.37
N LYS A 21 -7.90 3.05 36.58
CA LYS A 21 -9.18 3.71 36.90
C LYS A 21 -8.94 4.61 38.11
N LYS A 22 -8.90 5.93 37.88
CA LYS A 22 -8.82 6.91 38.98
C LYS A 22 -10.04 6.75 39.86
N LYS A 23 -9.82 6.14 41.04
CA LYS A 23 -10.70 6.35 42.20
C LYS A 23 -10.47 7.79 42.61
N VAL A 24 -11.48 8.63 42.49
CA VAL A 24 -11.47 9.99 43.00
C VAL A 24 -11.35 9.88 44.52
N GLN A 25 -10.16 10.07 45.05
CA GLN A 25 -9.96 10.33 46.46
C GLN A 25 -10.18 11.82 46.72
N SER A 26 -10.98 12.10 47.71
CA SER A 26 -11.31 13.42 48.22
C SER A 26 -10.06 14.27 48.43
N VAL A 27 -10.10 15.47 47.85
CA VAL A 27 -9.11 16.53 48.01
C VAL A 27 -8.93 16.81 49.52
N GLY A 28 -7.80 16.38 50.06
CA GLY A 28 -7.35 16.85 51.37
C GLY A 28 -7.07 18.36 51.28
N GLN A 29 -7.56 19.10 52.25
CA GLN A 29 -7.31 20.53 52.37
C GLN A 29 -5.80 20.79 52.41
N GLN A 30 -5.21 21.22 51.33
CA GLN A 30 -3.89 21.85 51.32
C GLN A 30 -4.01 23.18 52.06
N GLN A 31 -3.18 23.37 53.04
CA GLN A 31 -2.99 24.68 53.68
C GLN A 31 -2.55 25.69 52.62
N GLN A 32 -3.50 26.52 52.18
CA GLN A 32 -3.18 27.69 51.40
C GLN A 32 -2.33 28.61 52.26
N THR A 33 -1.05 28.75 51.92
CA THR A 33 -0.26 29.91 52.37
C THR A 33 -0.97 31.14 51.87
N VAL A 34 -1.53 31.91 52.79
CA VAL A 34 -2.23 33.16 52.51
C VAL A 34 -1.19 34.16 51.95
N ARG A 35 -1.11 34.25 50.63
CA ARG A 35 -0.40 35.36 49.96
C ARG A 35 -1.17 36.65 50.33
N VAL A 36 -0.48 37.59 50.94
CA VAL A 36 -1.03 38.94 51.16
C VAL A 36 -1.31 39.52 49.79
N ASP A 37 -2.59 39.67 49.49
CA ASP A 37 -3.07 40.21 48.21
C ASP A 37 -2.67 41.68 48.14
N SER A 38 -1.70 41.99 47.30
CA SER A 38 -1.18 43.36 47.14
C SER A 38 -2.04 44.24 46.25
N LEU A 39 -3.11 43.67 45.66
CA LEU A 39 -3.99 44.40 44.73
C LEU A 39 -5.10 45.14 45.49
N SER A 40 -5.40 46.36 45.07
CA SER A 40 -6.59 47.07 45.55
C SER A 40 -7.87 46.27 45.16
N PRO A 41 -8.99 46.42 45.93
CA PRO A 41 -10.22 45.68 45.65
C PRO A 41 -10.73 45.86 44.21
N ASN A 42 -10.54 47.04 43.61
CA ASN A 42 -10.93 47.32 42.24
C ASN A 42 -10.02 46.60 41.22
N ASN A 43 -8.70 46.62 41.43
CA ASN A 43 -7.75 45.92 40.58
C ASN A 43 -7.94 44.41 40.71
N ARG A 44 -8.29 43.90 41.88
CA ARG A 44 -8.58 42.46 42.07
C ARG A 44 -9.77 42.01 41.21
N LYS A 45 -10.88 42.77 41.24
CA LYS A 45 -12.06 42.46 40.42
C LYS A 45 -11.74 42.50 38.93
N ARG A 46 -10.94 43.46 38.49
CA ARG A 46 -10.52 43.56 37.09
C ARG A 46 -9.60 42.42 36.69
N TYR A 47 -8.65 42.06 37.54
CA TYR A 47 -7.75 40.93 37.34
C TYR A 47 -8.54 39.62 37.20
N ASP A 48 -9.44 39.35 38.16
CA ASP A 48 -10.26 38.13 38.17
C ASP A 48 -11.14 38.02 36.91
N TYR A 49 -11.70 39.16 36.47
CA TYR A 49 -12.47 39.25 35.23
C TYR A 49 -11.60 38.88 34.00
N PHE A 50 -10.45 39.51 33.82
CA PHE A 50 -9.60 39.26 32.68
C PHE A 50 -9.06 37.85 32.68
N LEU A 51 -8.66 37.32 33.82
CA LEU A 51 -8.16 35.97 33.94
C LEU A 51 -9.24 34.93 33.59
N THR A 52 -10.45 35.10 34.12
CA THR A 52 -11.57 34.18 33.86
C THR A 52 -12.01 34.23 32.40
N GLU A 53 -12.11 35.44 31.84
CA GLU A 53 -12.48 35.60 30.44
C GLU A 53 -11.38 35.05 29.50
N ALA A 54 -10.11 35.24 29.83
CA ALA A 54 -8.99 34.66 29.10
C ALA A 54 -9.09 33.15 29.06
N ALA A 55 -9.36 32.51 30.21
CA ALA A 55 -9.53 31.05 30.27
C ALA A 55 -10.74 30.59 29.44
N ARG A 56 -11.84 31.35 29.44
CA ARG A 56 -13.02 31.05 28.62
C ARG A 56 -12.72 31.15 27.13
N GLN A 57 -12.02 32.20 26.68
CA GLN A 57 -11.61 32.37 25.28
C GLN A 57 -10.62 31.31 24.85
N HIS A 58 -9.68 30.93 25.73
CA HIS A 58 -8.75 29.79 25.49
C HIS A 58 -9.51 28.48 25.25
N ALA A 59 -10.46 28.17 26.13
CA ALA A 59 -11.29 26.96 26.00
C ALA A 59 -12.18 26.97 24.74
N ALA A 60 -12.59 28.16 24.27
CA ALA A 60 -13.34 28.32 23.03
C ALA A 60 -12.48 28.31 21.76
N GLY A 61 -11.14 28.19 21.86
CA GLY A 61 -10.21 28.22 20.73
C GLY A 61 -9.90 29.62 20.19
N ASN A 62 -10.37 30.67 20.86
CA ASN A 62 -10.13 32.07 20.47
C ASN A 62 -8.79 32.58 21.03
N TYR A 63 -7.70 31.99 20.56
CA TYR A 63 -6.36 32.14 21.14
C TYR A 63 -5.81 33.56 21.12
N SER A 64 -6.09 34.34 20.07
CA SER A 64 -5.69 35.77 20.02
C SER A 64 -6.36 36.61 21.12
N ALA A 65 -7.68 36.46 21.28
CA ALA A 65 -8.41 37.15 22.32
C ALA A 65 -7.97 36.70 23.73
N ALA A 66 -7.71 35.41 23.90
CA ALA A 66 -7.18 34.86 25.16
C ALA A 66 -5.79 35.45 25.49
N PHE A 67 -4.91 35.56 24.53
CA PHE A 67 -3.58 36.16 24.69
C PHE A 67 -3.67 37.60 25.20
N ASP A 68 -4.47 38.45 24.54
CA ASP A 68 -4.65 39.86 24.93
C ASP A 68 -5.22 39.96 26.35
N LEU A 69 -6.19 39.12 26.70
CA LEU A 69 -6.78 39.10 28.03
C LEU A 69 -5.79 38.64 29.12
N TYR A 70 -4.94 37.65 28.83
CA TYR A 70 -3.86 37.25 29.75
C TYR A 70 -2.82 38.40 29.89
N GLU A 71 -2.48 39.12 28.83
CA GLU A 71 -1.62 40.30 28.91
C GLU A 71 -2.27 41.40 29.77
N HIS A 72 -3.58 41.65 29.65
CA HIS A 72 -4.26 42.57 30.53
C HIS A 72 -4.26 42.12 32.01
N ALA A 73 -4.49 40.83 32.28
CA ALA A 73 -4.40 40.30 33.63
C ALA A 73 -2.99 40.46 34.20
N ARG A 74 -1.94 40.18 33.43
CA ARG A 74 -0.54 40.36 33.82
C ARG A 74 -0.18 41.84 34.05
N ASN A 75 -0.73 42.76 33.27
CA ASN A 75 -0.48 44.20 33.47
C ASN A 75 -1.07 44.70 34.79
N ILE A 76 -2.12 44.07 35.29
CA ILE A 76 -2.71 44.38 36.61
C ILE A 76 -1.89 43.68 37.72
N ASP A 77 -1.54 42.40 37.53
CA ASP A 77 -0.69 41.63 38.44
C ASP A 77 0.49 41.01 37.68
N PRO A 78 1.64 41.69 37.63
CA PRO A 78 2.84 41.19 37.00
C PRO A 78 3.38 39.85 37.57
N ASN A 79 2.96 39.55 38.81
CA ASN A 79 3.35 38.33 39.53
C ASN A 79 2.31 37.21 39.42
N SER A 80 1.30 37.38 38.57
CA SER A 80 0.34 36.30 38.31
C SER A 80 1.04 35.08 37.68
N ALA A 81 1.15 34.01 38.44
CA ALA A 81 1.72 32.73 37.95
C ALA A 81 0.92 32.19 36.76
N THR A 82 -0.42 32.19 36.87
CA THR A 82 -1.32 31.67 35.83
C THR A 82 -1.23 32.48 34.53
N ALA A 83 -1.26 33.85 34.61
CA ALA A 83 -1.14 34.68 33.41
C ALA A 83 0.22 34.50 32.74
N ASN A 84 1.31 34.47 33.51
CA ASN A 84 2.65 34.23 32.95
C ASN A 84 2.76 32.85 32.31
N TYR A 85 2.16 31.82 32.89
CA TYR A 85 2.15 30.46 32.31
C TYR A 85 1.45 30.42 30.95
N TYR A 86 0.21 30.89 30.86
CA TYR A 86 -0.52 30.88 29.59
C TYR A 86 0.17 31.74 28.53
N LEU A 87 0.67 32.92 28.89
CA LEU A 87 1.44 33.76 27.99
C LEU A 87 2.71 33.03 27.47
N SER A 88 3.36 32.22 28.31
CA SER A 88 4.52 31.42 27.88
C SER A 88 4.15 30.45 26.77
N LEU A 89 2.96 29.83 26.84
CA LEU A 89 2.50 28.89 25.81
C LEU A 89 2.31 29.62 24.47
N TYR A 90 1.59 30.73 24.46
CA TYR A 90 1.34 31.50 23.24
C TYR A 90 2.62 32.06 22.63
N LEU A 91 3.54 32.60 23.45
CA LEU A 91 4.81 33.15 22.97
C LEU A 91 5.68 32.06 22.33
N THR A 92 5.68 30.86 22.89
CA THR A 92 6.39 29.71 22.29
C THR A 92 5.77 29.31 20.94
N GLU A 93 4.44 29.26 20.83
CA GLU A 93 3.76 28.98 19.56
C GLU A 93 4.06 30.07 18.51
N MET A 94 4.17 31.34 18.92
CA MET A 94 4.57 32.46 18.07
C MET A 94 6.08 32.50 17.77
N LYS A 95 6.83 31.45 18.15
CA LYS A 95 8.30 31.35 17.98
C LYS A 95 9.10 32.45 18.69
N GLN A 96 8.52 33.06 19.72
CA GLN A 96 9.18 34.02 20.60
C GLN A 96 9.76 33.30 21.83
N ASP A 97 10.59 32.31 21.59
CA ASP A 97 11.07 31.35 22.59
C ASP A 97 11.70 31.98 23.83
N SER A 98 12.50 33.03 23.65
CA SER A 98 13.17 33.69 24.79
C SER A 98 12.19 34.38 25.72
N LEU A 99 11.16 35.01 25.16
CA LEU A 99 10.10 35.64 25.95
C LEU A 99 9.18 34.58 26.59
N GLY A 100 8.85 33.51 25.84
CA GLY A 100 8.09 32.37 26.36
C GLY A 100 8.78 31.73 27.56
N LEU A 101 10.09 31.45 27.47
CA LEU A 101 10.86 30.91 28.57
C LEU A 101 10.91 31.88 29.77
N LEU A 102 11.12 33.17 29.56
CA LEU A 102 11.11 34.17 30.63
C LEU A 102 9.76 34.19 31.38
N ARG A 103 8.63 34.09 30.64
CA ARG A 103 7.31 34.04 31.27
C ARG A 103 7.11 32.74 32.07
N LEU A 104 7.55 31.61 31.52
CA LEU A 104 7.45 30.31 32.21
C LEU A 104 8.28 30.30 33.50
N GLN A 105 9.51 30.83 33.47
CA GLN A 105 10.34 30.97 34.64
C GLN A 105 9.69 31.84 35.72
N LYS A 106 9.09 32.98 35.33
CA LYS A 106 8.32 33.82 36.27
C LYS A 106 7.11 33.10 36.86
N ALA A 107 6.39 32.29 36.08
CA ALA A 107 5.30 31.49 36.59
C ALA A 107 5.77 30.51 37.68
N ILE A 108 6.92 29.84 37.48
CA ILE A 108 7.53 28.92 38.44
C ILE A 108 8.04 29.67 39.69
N GLU A 109 8.65 30.82 39.53
CA GLU A 109 9.10 31.64 40.68
C GLU A 109 7.94 32.05 41.57
N GLN A 110 6.76 32.32 40.99
CA GLN A 110 5.58 32.78 41.73
C GLN A 110 4.77 31.61 42.35
N ASP A 111 4.80 30.46 41.73
CA ASP A 111 4.14 29.25 42.20
C ASP A 111 5.06 28.02 42.02
N PRO A 112 6.12 27.90 42.86
CA PRO A 112 7.13 26.86 42.68
C PRO A 112 6.63 25.44 43.01
N GLU A 113 5.46 25.33 43.66
CA GLU A 113 4.84 24.03 43.95
C GLU A 113 3.97 23.50 42.80
N ASN A 114 3.76 24.30 41.76
CA ASN A 114 2.94 23.91 40.64
C ASN A 114 3.71 23.00 39.65
N GLN A 115 3.41 21.72 39.74
CA GLN A 115 4.06 20.70 38.92
C GLN A 115 3.85 20.93 37.43
N ILE A 116 2.67 21.41 37.00
CA ILE A 116 2.36 21.68 35.58
C ILE A 116 3.37 22.67 34.98
N PHE A 117 3.76 23.69 35.73
CA PHE A 117 4.72 24.69 35.25
C PHE A 117 6.12 24.10 35.10
N ALA A 118 6.54 23.29 36.08
CA ALA A 118 7.83 22.63 36.06
C ALA A 118 7.92 21.57 34.93
N GLU A 119 6.87 20.76 34.74
CA GLU A 119 6.78 19.82 33.63
C GLU A 119 6.80 20.53 32.28
N ARG A 120 6.14 21.68 32.15
CA ARG A 120 6.20 22.48 30.92
C ARG A 120 7.61 23.02 30.64
N LEU A 121 8.34 23.39 31.66
CA LEU A 121 9.73 23.81 31.51
C LEU A 121 10.61 22.66 31.00
N ALA A 122 10.43 21.47 31.55
CA ALA A 122 11.14 20.28 31.10
C ALA A 122 10.79 19.94 29.64
N GLN A 123 9.51 20.00 29.23
CA GLN A 123 9.07 19.82 27.84
C GLN A 123 9.69 20.85 26.91
N TYR A 124 9.76 22.13 27.36
CA TYR A 124 10.43 23.18 26.59
C TYR A 124 11.91 22.82 26.34
N TYR A 125 12.62 22.36 27.36
CA TYR A 125 14.02 21.94 27.20
C TYR A 125 14.17 20.75 26.26
N ILE A 126 13.27 19.77 26.28
CA ILE A 126 13.26 18.67 25.31
C ILE A 126 13.09 19.21 23.90
N SER A 127 12.14 20.15 23.67
CA SER A 127 11.90 20.74 22.34
C SER A 127 13.10 21.51 21.78
N LYS A 128 14.04 21.89 22.65
CA LYS A 128 15.30 22.59 22.30
C LYS A 128 16.51 21.66 22.38
N GLU A 129 16.30 20.36 22.50
CA GLU A 129 17.34 19.33 22.63
C GLU A 129 18.30 19.55 23.83
N LYS A 130 17.85 20.34 24.82
CA LYS A 130 18.58 20.60 26.05
C LYS A 130 18.28 19.52 27.10
N TYR A 131 18.73 18.31 26.81
CA TYR A 131 18.33 17.13 27.59
C TYR A 131 18.79 17.15 29.05
N GLU A 132 19.98 17.71 29.36
CA GLU A 132 20.44 17.88 30.75
C GLU A 132 19.53 18.80 31.54
N ASP A 133 19.13 19.94 30.97
CA ASP A 133 18.22 20.88 31.62
C ASP A 133 16.84 20.24 31.83
N ALA A 134 16.37 19.46 30.85
CA ALA A 134 15.11 18.69 30.95
C ALA A 134 15.16 17.65 32.07
N ILE A 135 16.26 16.89 32.17
CA ILE A 135 16.48 15.91 33.23
C ILE A 135 16.44 16.59 34.60
N ASN A 136 17.19 17.68 34.77
CA ASN A 136 17.23 18.42 36.03
C ASN A 136 15.84 18.94 36.43
N ALA A 137 15.06 19.44 35.46
CA ALA A 137 13.69 19.90 35.71
C ALA A 137 12.76 18.74 36.14
N TYR A 138 12.81 17.60 35.46
CA TYR A 138 12.01 16.43 35.82
C TYR A 138 12.44 15.78 37.15
N GLU A 139 13.74 15.73 37.46
CA GLU A 139 14.20 15.28 38.78
C GLU A 139 13.70 16.19 39.88
N ALA A 140 13.64 17.51 39.68
CA ALA A 140 13.05 18.45 40.64
C ALA A 140 11.54 18.24 40.81
N VAL A 141 10.79 17.92 39.74
CA VAL A 141 9.36 17.58 39.81
C VAL A 141 9.17 16.30 40.63
N TYR A 142 9.95 15.26 40.35
CA TYR A 142 9.84 14.00 41.08
C TYR A 142 10.22 14.14 42.56
N ALA A 143 11.25 14.92 42.88
CA ALA A 143 11.67 15.16 44.25
C ALA A 143 10.55 15.79 45.14
N LYS A 144 9.63 16.54 44.54
CA LYS A 144 8.48 17.14 45.22
C LYS A 144 7.28 16.20 45.32
N ASN A 145 7.12 15.30 44.34
CA ASN A 145 5.99 14.39 44.27
C ASN A 145 6.43 13.01 43.79
N HIS A 146 6.83 12.15 44.70
CA HIS A 146 7.26 10.77 44.41
C HIS A 146 6.13 9.90 43.82
N SER A 147 4.87 10.24 44.04
CA SER A 147 3.75 9.48 43.45
C SER A 147 3.54 9.76 41.94
N ASN A 148 4.21 10.75 41.37
CA ASN A 148 4.19 11.05 39.93
C ASN A 148 5.20 10.17 39.18
N THR A 149 4.86 8.89 39.04
CA THR A 149 5.74 7.89 38.38
C THR A 149 5.87 8.13 36.87
N ASP A 150 4.95 8.87 36.24
CA ASP A 150 5.05 9.24 34.81
C ASP A 150 6.32 10.04 34.53
N VAL A 151 6.76 10.87 35.47
CA VAL A 151 8.02 11.62 35.39
C VAL A 151 9.22 10.67 35.31
N LEU A 152 9.23 9.58 36.08
CA LEU A 152 10.31 8.59 36.00
C LEU A 152 10.36 7.88 34.65
N ARG A 153 9.21 7.65 34.01
CA ARG A 153 9.17 7.07 32.66
C ARG A 153 9.84 8.00 31.63
N VAL A 154 9.55 9.29 31.72
CA VAL A 154 10.20 10.30 30.87
C VAL A 154 11.70 10.39 31.15
N LEU A 155 12.09 10.40 32.43
CA LEU A 155 13.51 10.39 32.84
C LEU A 155 14.26 9.16 32.29
N ALA A 156 13.65 7.97 32.36
CA ALA A 156 14.26 6.76 31.81
C ALA A 156 14.49 6.89 30.27
N GLN A 157 13.54 7.48 29.55
CA GLN A 157 13.70 7.74 28.10
C GLN A 157 14.78 8.77 27.80
N LEU A 158 14.87 9.86 28.59
CA LEU A 158 15.90 10.87 28.43
C LEU A 158 17.30 10.29 28.72
N TYR A 159 17.44 9.49 29.79
CA TYR A 159 18.69 8.80 30.07
C TYR A 159 19.08 7.79 29.00
N GLN A 160 18.09 7.08 28.42
CA GLN A 160 18.32 6.18 27.29
C GLN A 160 18.87 6.96 26.08
N GLN A 161 18.26 8.10 25.75
CA GLN A 161 18.71 8.95 24.64
C GLN A 161 20.12 9.50 24.84
N GLN A 162 20.46 9.84 26.07
CA GLN A 162 21.81 10.27 26.46
C GLN A 162 22.79 9.09 26.62
N LYS A 163 22.35 7.85 26.40
CA LYS A 163 23.12 6.62 26.63
C LYS A 163 23.67 6.52 28.07
N ASN A 164 23.02 7.18 29.01
CA ASN A 164 23.37 7.11 30.43
C ASN A 164 22.62 5.93 31.07
N PHE A 165 23.01 4.72 30.71
CA PHE A 165 22.34 3.49 31.11
C PHE A 165 22.39 3.27 32.63
N LYS A 166 23.40 3.78 33.32
CA LYS A 166 23.49 3.71 34.79
C LYS A 166 22.37 4.51 35.45
N MET A 167 22.10 5.73 35.00
CA MET A 167 21.00 6.53 35.51
C MET A 167 19.65 5.98 35.08
N MET A 168 19.56 5.44 33.86
CA MET A 168 18.37 4.73 33.38
C MET A 168 18.02 3.55 34.30
N LEU A 169 19.00 2.72 34.65
CA LEU A 169 18.82 1.59 35.60
C LEU A 169 18.32 2.06 36.97
N ASN A 170 18.96 3.10 37.54
CA ASN A 170 18.51 3.71 38.77
C ASN A 170 17.06 4.18 38.69
N THR A 171 16.68 4.85 37.59
CA THR A 171 15.32 5.36 37.42
C THR A 171 14.30 4.23 37.30
N VAL A 172 14.62 3.12 36.60
CA VAL A 172 13.77 1.93 36.53
C VAL A 172 13.63 1.27 37.92
N SER A 173 14.69 1.23 38.72
CA SER A 173 14.63 0.73 40.10
C SER A 173 13.76 1.61 41.01
N ARG A 174 13.78 2.93 40.81
CA ARG A 174 12.86 3.87 41.48
C ARG A 174 11.39 3.59 41.09
N LEU A 175 11.12 3.37 39.78
CA LEU A 175 9.79 2.97 39.29
C LEU A 175 9.31 1.68 39.98
N GLU A 176 10.16 0.67 40.03
CA GLU A 176 9.87 -0.61 40.66
C GLU A 176 9.56 -0.44 42.18
N THR A 177 10.28 0.45 42.88
CA THR A 177 10.01 0.76 44.26
C THR A 177 8.64 1.40 44.47
N GLU A 178 8.22 2.30 43.59
CA GLU A 178 6.95 3.02 43.72
C GLU A 178 5.74 2.19 43.23
N GLU A 179 5.91 1.38 42.17
CA GLU A 179 4.82 0.62 41.53
C GLU A 179 4.75 -0.84 41.99
N GLY A 180 5.78 -1.34 42.64
CA GLY A 180 5.96 -2.72 43.02
C GLY A 180 6.77 -3.54 42.03
N GLU A 181 7.31 -4.65 42.48
CA GLU A 181 8.05 -5.59 41.64
C GLU A 181 7.17 -6.15 40.52
N SER A 182 7.73 -6.25 39.33
CA SER A 182 7.08 -6.90 38.21
C SER A 182 8.10 -7.53 37.26
N GLU A 183 7.68 -8.60 36.60
CA GLU A 183 8.46 -9.29 35.56
C GLU A 183 9.00 -8.31 34.51
N GLN A 184 8.21 -7.29 34.18
CA GLN A 184 8.56 -6.32 33.16
C GLN A 184 9.72 -5.40 33.61
N PHE A 185 9.77 -5.04 34.92
CA PHE A 185 10.92 -4.29 35.42
C PHE A 185 12.17 -5.14 35.45
N THR A 186 12.09 -6.42 35.85
CA THR A 186 13.22 -7.35 35.79
C THR A 186 13.77 -7.52 34.38
N LEU A 187 12.89 -7.73 33.39
CA LEU A 187 13.29 -7.82 31.96
C LEU A 187 13.88 -6.50 31.44
N THR A 188 13.35 -5.37 31.90
CA THR A 188 13.89 -4.05 31.54
C THR A 188 15.27 -3.84 32.12
N LYS A 189 15.47 -4.17 33.42
CA LYS A 189 16.80 -4.10 34.05
C LYS A 189 17.81 -5.01 33.36
N MET A 190 17.40 -6.24 33.03
CA MET A 190 18.24 -7.17 32.27
C MET A 190 18.72 -6.54 30.95
N ARG A 191 17.80 -5.95 30.16
CA ARG A 191 18.18 -5.27 28.89
C ARG A 191 19.11 -4.08 29.11
N ILE A 192 18.92 -3.31 30.18
CA ILE A 192 19.82 -2.20 30.52
C ILE A 192 21.20 -2.72 30.87
N HIS A 193 21.31 -3.82 31.62
CA HIS A 193 22.59 -4.47 31.90
C HIS A 193 23.28 -4.96 30.64
N GLU A 194 22.53 -5.50 29.65
CA GLU A 194 23.07 -5.83 28.32
C GLU A 194 23.62 -4.59 27.59
N MET A 195 22.90 -3.46 27.63
CA MET A 195 23.38 -2.20 27.05
C MET A 195 24.65 -1.68 27.72
N MET A 196 24.91 -2.06 28.97
CA MET A 196 26.10 -1.74 29.74
C MET A 196 27.22 -2.77 29.61
N ASP A 197 27.00 -3.83 28.80
CA ASP A 197 27.88 -5.02 28.71
C ASP A 197 28.12 -5.72 30.05
N ASP A 198 27.21 -5.53 31.02
CA ASP A 198 27.25 -6.23 32.31
C ASP A 198 26.49 -7.56 32.21
N LYS A 199 27.10 -8.53 31.54
CA LYS A 199 26.55 -9.87 31.32
C LYS A 199 26.24 -10.60 32.62
N LYS A 200 27.01 -10.34 33.69
CA LYS A 200 26.79 -10.98 35.00
C LYS A 200 25.50 -10.49 35.66
N ALA A 201 25.27 -9.21 35.64
CA ALA A 201 24.06 -8.62 36.20
C ALA A 201 22.83 -8.99 35.33
N ALA A 202 22.91 -8.94 33.99
CA ALA A 202 21.85 -9.40 33.10
C ALA A 202 21.47 -10.87 33.37
N TYR A 203 22.44 -11.74 33.51
CA TYR A 203 22.19 -13.14 33.89
C TYR A 203 21.48 -13.28 35.23
N ASN A 204 21.89 -12.49 36.26
CA ASN A 204 21.29 -12.54 37.56
C ASN A 204 19.82 -12.08 37.56
N GLU A 205 19.49 -11.05 36.77
CA GLU A 205 18.09 -10.63 36.61
C GLU A 205 17.22 -11.76 36.02
N LEU A 206 17.65 -12.37 34.91
CA LEU A 206 16.94 -13.50 34.32
C LEU A 206 16.86 -14.71 35.22
N LYS A 207 17.94 -15.01 35.96
CA LYS A 207 17.97 -16.12 36.92
C LYS A 207 17.01 -15.89 38.06
N SER A 208 16.95 -14.67 38.60
CA SER A 208 15.99 -14.27 39.62
C SER A 208 14.55 -14.48 39.15
N LEU A 209 14.26 -14.13 37.89
CA LEU A 209 12.92 -14.33 37.32
C LEU A 209 12.53 -15.81 37.25
N VAL A 210 13.47 -16.69 36.85
CA VAL A 210 13.24 -18.15 36.85
C VAL A 210 13.05 -18.70 38.26
N GLU A 211 13.79 -18.16 39.27
CA GLU A 211 13.68 -18.57 40.68
C GLU A 211 12.36 -18.12 41.33
N GLN A 212 11.87 -16.93 40.96
CA GLN A 212 10.58 -16.41 41.44
C GLN A 212 9.39 -17.12 40.78
N HIS A 213 9.54 -17.57 39.51
CA HIS A 213 8.50 -18.24 38.74
C HIS A 213 8.95 -19.63 38.25
N PRO A 214 9.20 -20.60 39.18
CA PRO A 214 9.82 -21.89 38.84
C PRO A 214 8.96 -22.79 37.95
N LEU A 215 7.64 -22.54 37.88
CA LEU A 215 6.69 -23.27 37.05
C LEU A 215 6.49 -22.65 35.65
N ASP A 216 7.02 -21.46 35.43
CA ASP A 216 6.94 -20.81 34.10
C ASP A 216 8.09 -21.29 33.22
N MET A 217 7.74 -22.13 32.25
CA MET A 217 8.70 -22.71 31.31
C MET A 217 9.22 -21.69 30.30
N GLN A 218 8.49 -20.57 30.12
CA GLN A 218 8.91 -19.51 29.22
C GLN A 218 10.17 -18.81 29.74
N TYR A 219 10.25 -18.51 31.04
CA TYR A 219 11.45 -17.87 31.62
C TYR A 219 12.65 -18.79 31.63
N LYS A 220 12.45 -20.11 31.86
CA LYS A 220 13.54 -21.11 31.72
C LYS A 220 14.07 -21.16 30.30
N THR A 221 13.18 -21.14 29.30
CA THR A 221 13.56 -21.12 27.89
C THR A 221 14.27 -19.83 27.51
N MET A 222 13.79 -18.68 28.03
CA MET A 222 14.42 -17.37 27.83
C MET A 222 15.84 -17.32 28.38
N LEU A 223 16.05 -17.83 29.59
CA LEU A 223 17.38 -17.92 30.22
C LEU A 223 18.30 -18.85 29.39
N GLY A 224 17.76 -19.98 28.93
CA GLY A 224 18.48 -20.89 28.05
C GLY A 224 18.92 -20.19 26.74
N ASN A 225 18.03 -19.43 26.09
CA ASN A 225 18.35 -18.67 24.87
C ASN A 225 19.40 -17.57 25.14
N TRP A 226 19.29 -16.88 26.27
CA TRP A 226 20.30 -15.92 26.68
C TRP A 226 21.68 -16.58 26.85
N LEU A 227 21.73 -17.75 27.47
CA LEU A 227 22.97 -18.53 27.63
C LEU A 227 23.56 -18.98 26.29
N MET A 228 22.73 -19.34 25.31
CA MET A 228 23.16 -19.64 23.95
C MET A 228 23.87 -18.47 23.29
N GLN A 229 23.29 -17.26 23.40
CA GLN A 229 23.85 -16.03 22.84
C GLN A 229 25.18 -15.61 23.46
N HIS A 230 25.48 -16.12 24.66
CA HIS A 230 26.69 -15.79 25.43
C HIS A 230 27.67 -16.97 25.53
N ASP A 231 27.68 -17.87 24.54
CA ASP A 231 28.60 -19.02 24.43
C ASP A 231 28.56 -20.03 25.60
N ARG A 232 27.49 -20.00 26.42
CA ARG A 232 27.26 -20.93 27.53
C ARG A 232 26.34 -22.08 27.10
N GLN A 233 26.64 -22.68 25.97
CA GLN A 233 25.79 -23.68 25.29
C GLN A 233 25.45 -24.91 26.16
N LYS A 234 26.40 -25.42 26.97
CA LYS A 234 26.16 -26.57 27.82
C LYS A 234 25.11 -26.30 28.91
N GLU A 235 25.07 -25.08 29.43
CA GLU A 235 24.10 -24.67 30.42
C GLU A 235 22.74 -24.44 29.79
N ALA A 236 22.71 -23.81 28.62
CA ALA A 236 21.50 -23.63 27.82
C ALA A 236 20.78 -24.96 27.53
N PHE A 237 21.54 -25.96 27.07
CA PHE A 237 21.03 -27.31 26.82
C PHE A 237 20.29 -27.91 28.02
N LYS A 238 20.84 -27.72 29.22
CA LYS A 238 20.20 -28.21 30.46
C LYS A 238 18.83 -27.56 30.67
N TYR A 239 18.73 -26.24 30.53
CA TYR A 239 17.44 -25.54 30.65
C TYR A 239 16.42 -26.03 29.63
N PHE A 240 16.81 -26.17 28.35
CA PHE A 240 15.89 -26.65 27.30
C PHE A 240 15.41 -28.06 27.57
N THR A 241 16.32 -28.96 27.98
CA THR A 241 15.97 -30.35 28.28
C THR A 241 15.11 -30.46 29.53
N ASP A 242 15.34 -29.63 30.54
CA ASP A 242 14.49 -29.59 31.73
C ASP A 242 13.08 -29.09 31.42
N VAL A 243 12.94 -28.07 30.57
CA VAL A 243 11.62 -27.62 30.07
C VAL A 243 10.90 -28.77 29.34
N LEU A 244 11.58 -29.49 28.43
CA LEU A 244 10.95 -30.55 27.66
C LEU A 244 10.68 -31.84 28.44
N LYS A 245 11.24 -32.01 29.63
CA LYS A 245 10.83 -33.08 30.56
C LYS A 245 9.45 -32.82 31.16
N GLU A 246 9.19 -31.54 31.53
CA GLU A 246 7.91 -31.12 32.10
C GLU A 246 6.85 -30.90 30.99
N GLU A 247 7.24 -30.28 29.90
CA GLU A 247 6.39 -29.93 28.75
C GLU A 247 6.99 -30.47 27.43
N PRO A 248 6.78 -31.77 27.09
CA PRO A 248 7.39 -32.40 25.92
C PRO A 248 7.03 -31.75 24.58
N ASP A 249 5.90 -31.01 24.55
CA ASP A 249 5.38 -30.34 23.34
C ASP A 249 5.63 -28.82 23.37
N ASN A 250 6.43 -28.32 24.30
CA ASN A 250 6.77 -26.88 24.35
C ASN A 250 7.54 -26.48 23.09
N SER A 251 6.86 -25.78 22.17
CA SER A 251 7.40 -25.43 20.86
C SER A 251 8.61 -24.51 20.97
N TYR A 252 8.62 -23.57 21.92
CA TYR A 252 9.77 -22.66 22.11
C TYR A 252 11.03 -23.40 22.56
N ALA A 253 10.92 -24.32 23.49
CA ALA A 253 12.06 -25.13 23.93
C ALA A 253 12.53 -26.10 22.84
N GLN A 254 11.60 -26.65 22.04
CA GLN A 254 11.94 -27.47 20.88
C GLN A 254 12.70 -26.66 19.83
N MET A 255 12.27 -25.44 19.52
CA MET A 255 12.97 -24.52 18.60
C MET A 255 14.38 -24.20 19.12
N SER A 256 14.49 -23.87 20.41
CA SER A 256 15.78 -23.57 21.04
C SER A 256 16.73 -24.76 21.01
N LEU A 257 16.24 -25.99 21.15
CA LEU A 257 17.05 -27.20 20.95
C LEU A 257 17.44 -27.44 19.49
N TYR A 258 16.57 -27.14 18.54
CA TYR A 258 16.92 -27.17 17.13
C TYR A 258 18.10 -26.22 16.85
N ASP A 259 18.02 -24.99 17.33
CA ASP A 259 19.09 -23.99 17.18
C ASP A 259 20.39 -24.43 17.89
N TYR A 260 20.28 -25.03 19.08
CA TYR A 260 21.41 -25.59 19.79
C TYR A 260 22.10 -26.69 18.99
N TYR A 261 21.33 -27.65 18.42
CA TYR A 261 21.91 -28.75 17.63
C TYR A 261 22.57 -28.25 16.34
N ASN A 262 22.00 -27.23 15.69
CA ASN A 262 22.64 -26.60 14.53
C ASN A 262 23.95 -25.89 14.93
N ALA A 263 23.95 -25.09 16.01
CA ALA A 263 25.12 -24.38 16.49
C ALA A 263 26.25 -25.34 16.89
N THR A 264 25.90 -26.53 17.41
CA THR A 264 26.85 -27.57 17.83
C THR A 264 27.14 -28.58 16.73
N LYS A 265 26.65 -28.38 15.49
CA LYS A 265 26.85 -29.23 14.30
C LYS A 265 26.36 -30.69 14.48
N GLN A 266 25.26 -30.87 15.20
CA GLN A 266 24.62 -32.16 15.44
C GLN A 266 23.42 -32.30 14.48
N ALA A 267 23.69 -32.43 13.17
CA ALA A 267 22.69 -32.35 12.10
C ALA A 267 21.55 -33.37 12.26
N ASP A 268 21.85 -34.62 12.64
CA ASP A 268 20.81 -35.66 12.79
C ASP A 268 19.82 -35.32 13.92
N LEU A 269 20.31 -34.76 15.03
CA LEU A 269 19.46 -34.35 16.14
C LEU A 269 18.65 -33.08 15.78
N ALA A 270 19.26 -32.15 15.05
CA ALA A 270 18.55 -30.98 14.52
C ALA A 270 17.40 -31.39 13.61
N ASN A 271 17.67 -32.26 12.63
CA ASN A 271 16.64 -32.76 11.72
C ASN A 271 15.53 -33.54 12.44
N GLY A 272 15.87 -34.36 13.44
CA GLY A 272 14.89 -35.08 14.27
C GLY A 272 14.01 -34.11 15.06
N MET A 273 14.56 -33.00 15.56
CA MET A 273 13.79 -31.97 16.26
C MET A 273 12.91 -31.16 15.29
N LEU A 274 13.42 -30.79 14.13
CA LEU A 274 12.67 -30.14 13.06
C LEU A 274 11.45 -30.99 12.65
N ASP A 275 11.66 -32.27 12.38
CA ASP A 275 10.58 -33.21 12.07
C ASP A 275 9.52 -33.25 13.19
N LYS A 276 9.94 -33.32 14.46
CA LYS A 276 9.03 -33.34 15.60
C LYS A 276 8.16 -32.09 15.63
N ILE A 277 8.74 -30.91 15.43
CA ILE A 277 8.03 -29.64 15.45
C ILE A 277 7.04 -29.54 14.28
N LEU A 278 7.53 -29.83 13.04
CA LEU A 278 6.73 -29.64 11.83
C LEU A 278 5.58 -30.64 11.71
N MET A 279 5.75 -31.87 12.19
CA MET A 279 4.73 -32.92 12.13
C MET A 279 3.75 -32.89 13.30
N SER A 280 4.03 -32.12 14.37
CA SER A 280 3.15 -31.99 15.52
C SER A 280 1.86 -31.25 15.16
N GLN A 281 0.71 -31.78 15.55
CA GLN A 281 -0.58 -31.12 15.44
C GLN A 281 -0.80 -30.04 16.52
N LYS A 282 0.02 -30.03 17.56
CA LYS A 282 0.00 -29.05 18.65
C LYS A 282 0.83 -27.81 18.33
N THR A 283 1.75 -27.90 17.37
CA THR A 283 2.54 -26.75 16.93
C THR A 283 1.70 -25.88 16.01
N ASP A 284 1.56 -24.62 16.34
CA ASP A 284 0.82 -23.66 15.51
C ASP A 284 1.50 -23.38 14.17
N THR A 285 0.71 -22.92 13.22
CA THR A 285 1.18 -22.70 11.84
C THR A 285 2.31 -21.68 11.77
N GLN A 286 2.28 -20.60 12.59
CA GLN A 286 3.31 -19.57 12.56
C GLN A 286 4.66 -20.10 13.04
N THR A 287 4.64 -20.92 14.09
CA THR A 287 5.85 -21.63 14.56
C THR A 287 6.41 -22.55 13.46
N LYS A 288 5.55 -23.32 12.78
CA LYS A 288 6.00 -24.15 11.63
C LYS A 288 6.62 -23.31 10.53
N ILE A 289 6.02 -22.17 10.18
CA ILE A 289 6.57 -21.24 9.17
C ILE A 289 7.93 -20.67 9.61
N MET A 290 8.09 -20.30 10.87
CA MET A 290 9.39 -19.87 11.39
C MET A 290 10.45 -20.97 11.26
N MET A 291 10.09 -22.21 11.53
CA MET A 291 10.99 -23.37 11.35
C MET A 291 11.37 -23.58 9.89
N PHE A 292 10.42 -23.48 8.96
CA PHE A 292 10.74 -23.52 7.52
C PHE A 292 11.70 -22.41 7.12
N ARG A 293 11.49 -21.18 7.60
CA ARG A 293 12.38 -20.05 7.30
C ARG A 293 13.80 -20.30 7.82
N SER A 294 13.92 -20.77 9.06
CA SER A 294 15.21 -21.13 9.64
C SER A 294 15.90 -22.25 8.87
N PHE A 295 15.16 -23.31 8.51
CA PHE A 295 15.68 -24.41 7.69
C PHE A 295 16.13 -23.94 6.31
N ILE A 296 15.33 -23.14 5.61
CA ILE A 296 15.68 -22.56 4.31
C ILE A 296 16.96 -21.72 4.42
N GLN A 297 17.05 -20.86 5.43
CA GLN A 297 18.22 -20.03 5.65
C GLN A 297 19.49 -20.86 5.88
N ASN A 298 19.43 -21.88 6.71
CA ASN A 298 20.54 -22.78 6.97
C ASN A 298 20.94 -23.52 5.68
N ASN A 299 19.96 -24.07 4.95
CA ASN A 299 20.19 -24.73 3.67
C ASN A 299 20.86 -23.83 2.64
N GLU A 300 20.47 -22.55 2.55
CA GLU A 300 21.10 -21.58 1.64
C GLU A 300 22.57 -21.33 2.01
N THR A 301 22.91 -21.30 3.30
CA THR A 301 24.31 -21.16 3.74
C THR A 301 25.16 -22.39 3.46
N GLU A 302 24.53 -23.55 3.32
CA GLU A 302 25.18 -24.84 3.03
C GLU A 302 25.26 -25.22 1.53
N GLY A 303 24.85 -24.33 0.65
CA GLY A 303 24.91 -24.55 -0.80
C GLY A 303 23.55 -24.50 -1.53
N GLY A 304 22.45 -24.33 -0.81
CA GLY A 304 21.14 -24.01 -1.39
C GLY A 304 20.44 -25.15 -2.12
N ASP A 305 20.50 -26.40 -1.61
CA ASP A 305 19.81 -27.56 -2.21
C ASP A 305 18.28 -27.45 -2.06
N SER A 306 17.63 -26.89 -3.08
CA SER A 306 16.18 -26.72 -3.10
C SER A 306 15.39 -28.03 -3.04
N THR A 307 15.99 -29.18 -3.41
CA THR A 307 15.29 -30.49 -3.38
C THR A 307 14.99 -30.93 -1.95
N LYS A 308 15.91 -30.66 -1.01
CA LYS A 308 15.71 -30.92 0.42
C LYS A 308 14.58 -30.05 0.99
N VAL A 309 14.53 -28.78 0.59
CA VAL A 309 13.51 -27.85 1.06
C VAL A 309 12.13 -28.29 0.55
N ILE A 310 12.01 -28.64 -0.73
CA ILE A 310 10.74 -29.12 -1.30
C ILE A 310 10.29 -30.41 -0.66
N ALA A 311 11.21 -31.37 -0.48
CA ALA A 311 10.90 -32.65 0.17
C ALA A 311 10.35 -32.46 1.59
N LEU A 312 10.88 -31.48 2.34
CA LEU A 312 10.39 -31.18 3.67
C LEU A 312 8.97 -30.55 3.63
N PHE A 313 8.71 -29.64 2.68
CA PHE A 313 7.36 -29.10 2.46
C PHE A 313 6.37 -30.21 2.08
N ASP A 314 6.75 -31.08 1.14
CA ASP A 314 5.89 -32.17 0.69
C ASP A 314 5.57 -33.11 1.84
N LYS A 315 6.54 -33.43 2.68
CA LYS A 315 6.34 -34.26 3.87
C LYS A 315 5.27 -33.66 4.81
N VAL A 316 5.34 -32.36 5.06
CA VAL A 316 4.40 -31.66 5.97
C VAL A 316 3.03 -31.50 5.32
N LEU A 317 2.97 -31.19 4.03
CA LEU A 317 1.72 -31.01 3.29
C LEU A 317 1.00 -32.32 2.92
N ASN A 318 1.64 -33.47 3.10
CA ASN A 318 0.97 -34.77 3.01
C ASN A 318 0.05 -35.05 4.21
N VAL A 319 0.15 -34.28 5.28
CA VAL A 319 -0.75 -34.31 6.43
C VAL A 319 -1.70 -33.10 6.33
N PRO A 320 -3.00 -33.26 6.63
CA PRO A 320 -3.94 -32.13 6.63
C PRO A 320 -3.44 -30.97 7.47
N GLN A 321 -3.45 -29.76 6.90
CA GLN A 321 -3.03 -28.53 7.57
C GLN A 321 -4.28 -27.70 7.94
N PRO A 322 -4.24 -26.94 9.03
CA PRO A 322 -5.37 -26.09 9.46
C PRO A 322 -5.57 -24.84 8.56
N SER A 323 -4.54 -24.48 7.79
CA SER A 323 -4.56 -23.32 6.87
C SER A 323 -3.66 -23.55 5.67
N SER A 324 -3.80 -22.70 4.64
CA SER A 324 -3.00 -22.75 3.41
C SER A 324 -1.60 -22.15 3.55
N GLU A 325 -1.29 -21.47 4.63
CA GLU A 325 -0.07 -20.66 4.78
C GLU A 325 1.23 -21.42 4.50
N ILE A 326 1.34 -22.69 4.91
CA ILE A 326 2.55 -23.52 4.61
C ILE A 326 2.63 -23.81 3.11
N ALA A 327 1.50 -24.09 2.45
CA ALA A 327 1.46 -24.30 1.00
C ALA A 327 1.81 -23.02 0.25
N GLU A 328 1.37 -21.87 0.75
CA GLU A 328 1.73 -20.53 0.21
C GLU A 328 3.24 -20.29 0.29
N VAL A 329 3.85 -20.55 1.46
CA VAL A 329 5.31 -20.42 1.62
C VAL A 329 6.06 -21.35 0.66
N ARG A 330 5.57 -22.59 0.46
CA ARG A 330 6.14 -23.52 -0.54
C ARG A 330 6.05 -22.95 -1.95
N ALA A 331 4.87 -22.49 -2.37
CA ALA A 331 4.67 -21.95 -3.71
C ALA A 331 5.52 -20.69 -3.95
N ALA A 332 5.60 -19.79 -2.96
CA ALA A 332 6.45 -18.60 -3.00
C ALA A 332 7.95 -18.97 -3.10
N TYR A 333 8.41 -19.96 -2.33
CA TYR A 333 9.78 -20.44 -2.41
C TYR A 333 10.11 -21.00 -3.81
N MET A 334 9.23 -21.84 -4.37
CA MET A 334 9.40 -22.42 -5.71
C MET A 334 9.44 -21.31 -6.79
N SER A 335 8.58 -20.30 -6.66
CA SER A 335 8.55 -19.13 -7.56
C SER A 335 9.85 -18.33 -7.47
N LEU A 336 10.32 -18.03 -6.26
CA LEU A 336 11.56 -17.29 -6.00
C LEU A 336 12.79 -18.02 -6.58
N LYS A 337 12.81 -19.36 -6.46
CA LYS A 337 13.88 -20.21 -7.01
C LYS A 337 13.74 -20.44 -8.53
N LYS A 338 12.76 -19.81 -9.17
CA LYS A 338 12.50 -19.94 -10.63
C LYS A 338 12.40 -21.41 -11.07
N MET A 339 11.71 -22.21 -10.26
CA MET A 339 11.45 -23.61 -10.61
C MET A 339 10.56 -23.72 -11.85
N PRO A 340 10.48 -24.91 -12.50
CA PRO A 340 9.66 -25.11 -13.68
C PRO A 340 8.23 -24.59 -13.47
N THR A 341 7.73 -23.79 -14.40
CA THR A 341 6.46 -23.07 -14.28
C THR A 341 5.29 -24.00 -13.94
N ASP A 342 5.21 -25.18 -14.55
CA ASP A 342 4.14 -26.14 -14.26
C ASP A 342 4.19 -26.66 -12.81
N SER A 343 5.38 -26.79 -12.24
CA SER A 343 5.54 -27.16 -10.83
C SER A 343 5.09 -26.04 -9.90
N VAL A 344 5.36 -24.78 -10.26
CA VAL A 344 4.90 -23.60 -9.51
C VAL A 344 3.38 -23.47 -9.58
N ILE A 345 2.78 -23.67 -10.77
CA ILE A 345 1.32 -23.71 -10.95
C ILE A 345 0.71 -24.80 -10.06
N SER A 346 1.28 -26.01 -10.05
CA SER A 346 0.81 -27.09 -9.19
C SER A 346 0.89 -26.74 -7.71
N ALA A 347 1.94 -26.02 -7.29
CA ALA A 347 2.07 -25.55 -5.92
C ALA A 347 0.99 -24.54 -5.52
N PHE A 348 0.67 -23.57 -6.38
CA PHE A 348 -0.43 -22.64 -6.13
C PHE A 348 -1.81 -23.32 -6.19
N LYS A 349 -2.02 -24.29 -7.08
CA LYS A 349 -3.23 -25.12 -7.09
C LYS A 349 -3.40 -25.87 -5.76
N LYS A 350 -2.29 -26.35 -5.15
CA LYS A 350 -2.34 -26.97 -3.82
C LYS A 350 -2.78 -25.98 -2.72
N VAL A 351 -2.42 -24.71 -2.83
CA VAL A 351 -2.96 -23.65 -1.95
C VAL A 351 -4.48 -23.57 -2.11
N LEU A 352 -4.98 -23.55 -3.35
CA LEU A 352 -6.40 -23.45 -3.68
C LEU A 352 -7.20 -24.72 -3.28
N ASP A 353 -6.58 -25.89 -3.22
CA ASP A 353 -7.21 -27.11 -2.68
C ASP A 353 -7.52 -26.96 -1.18
N ILE A 354 -6.70 -26.21 -0.43
CA ILE A 354 -6.85 -25.99 1.02
C ILE A 354 -7.72 -24.76 1.30
N ALA A 355 -7.51 -23.68 0.55
CA ALA A 355 -8.21 -22.40 0.68
C ALA A 355 -8.69 -21.94 -0.72
N PRO A 356 -9.86 -22.41 -1.18
CA PRO A 356 -10.39 -22.07 -2.50
C PRO A 356 -10.67 -20.57 -2.68
N ASP A 357 -10.83 -19.83 -1.61
CA ASP A 357 -11.05 -18.38 -1.55
C ASP A 357 -9.76 -17.55 -1.54
N ASN A 358 -8.59 -18.20 -1.63
CA ASN A 358 -7.31 -17.50 -1.68
C ASN A 358 -7.12 -16.79 -3.03
N ALA A 359 -7.58 -15.53 -3.10
CA ALA A 359 -7.50 -14.71 -4.32
C ALA A 359 -6.07 -14.54 -4.83
N ASN A 360 -5.09 -14.37 -3.95
CA ASN A 360 -3.68 -14.21 -4.36
C ASN A 360 -3.13 -15.44 -5.06
N ALA A 361 -3.36 -16.63 -4.51
CA ALA A 361 -2.92 -17.88 -5.14
C ALA A 361 -3.58 -18.08 -6.51
N ARG A 362 -4.85 -17.72 -6.64
CA ARG A 362 -5.60 -17.77 -7.90
C ARG A 362 -5.05 -16.81 -8.93
N ILE A 363 -4.76 -15.55 -8.54
CA ILE A 363 -4.14 -14.56 -9.43
C ILE A 363 -2.78 -15.06 -9.93
N GLN A 364 -1.91 -15.57 -9.04
CA GLN A 364 -0.62 -16.12 -9.42
C GLN A 364 -0.76 -17.31 -10.39
N THR A 365 -1.73 -18.19 -10.14
CA THR A 365 -2.03 -19.31 -11.04
C THR A 365 -2.45 -18.81 -12.42
N ILE A 366 -3.37 -17.86 -12.48
CA ILE A 366 -3.86 -17.26 -13.72
C ILE A 366 -2.73 -16.59 -14.49
N GLN A 367 -1.88 -15.79 -13.85
CA GLN A 367 -0.76 -15.10 -14.49
C GLN A 367 0.24 -16.07 -15.10
N LEU A 368 0.57 -17.17 -14.41
CA LEU A 368 1.47 -18.20 -14.92
C LEU A 368 0.86 -18.95 -16.10
N LEU A 369 -0.42 -19.30 -16.03
CA LEU A 369 -1.17 -19.93 -17.12
C LEU A 369 -1.29 -19.02 -18.34
N TRP A 370 -1.52 -17.72 -18.11
CA TRP A 370 -1.58 -16.69 -19.15
C TRP A 370 -0.28 -16.58 -19.92
N ASN A 371 0.85 -16.54 -19.21
CA ASN A 371 2.17 -16.49 -19.82
C ASN A 371 2.48 -17.73 -20.68
N GLN A 372 1.88 -18.87 -20.34
CA GLN A 372 1.96 -20.11 -21.13
C GLN A 372 0.90 -20.17 -22.24
N LYS A 373 0.06 -19.14 -22.41
CA LYS A 373 -1.08 -19.11 -23.36
C LYS A 373 -2.10 -20.23 -23.13
N LYS A 374 -2.19 -20.76 -21.91
CA LYS A 374 -3.14 -21.81 -21.50
C LYS A 374 -4.51 -21.18 -21.16
N TYR A 375 -5.12 -20.52 -22.14
CA TYR A 375 -6.34 -19.72 -21.93
C TYR A 375 -7.53 -20.54 -21.43
N HIS A 376 -7.63 -21.81 -21.81
CA HIS A 376 -8.69 -22.68 -21.29
C HIS A 376 -8.58 -22.84 -19.77
N GLU A 377 -7.38 -23.11 -19.25
CA GLU A 377 -7.15 -23.24 -17.81
C GLU A 377 -7.33 -21.90 -17.08
N VAL A 378 -7.03 -20.77 -17.72
CA VAL A 378 -7.35 -19.42 -17.18
C VAL A 378 -8.86 -19.26 -16.97
N ILE A 379 -9.67 -19.66 -17.96
CA ILE A 379 -11.15 -19.62 -17.88
C ILE A 379 -11.64 -20.48 -16.71
N GLU A 380 -11.11 -21.69 -16.53
CA GLU A 380 -11.48 -22.56 -15.40
C GLU A 380 -11.17 -21.90 -14.05
N GLN A 381 -10.01 -21.24 -13.92
CA GLN A 381 -9.68 -20.52 -12.69
C GLN A 381 -10.57 -19.29 -12.46
N ALA A 382 -10.91 -18.54 -13.52
CA ALA A 382 -11.81 -17.41 -13.44
C ALA A 382 -13.25 -17.85 -13.03
N LYS A 383 -13.76 -18.92 -13.63
CA LYS A 383 -15.06 -19.49 -13.23
C LYS A 383 -15.11 -19.92 -11.76
N ALA A 384 -14.06 -20.58 -11.27
CA ALA A 384 -13.97 -20.92 -9.86
C ALA A 384 -13.97 -19.68 -8.96
N ALA A 385 -13.38 -18.55 -9.42
CA ALA A 385 -13.40 -17.31 -8.68
C ALA A 385 -14.81 -16.72 -8.51
N HIS A 386 -15.75 -16.97 -9.44
CA HIS A 386 -17.12 -16.49 -9.30
C HIS A 386 -17.83 -17.07 -8.07
N GLU A 387 -17.43 -18.27 -7.62
CA GLU A 387 -17.98 -18.89 -6.41
C GLU A 387 -17.27 -18.39 -5.15
N TYR A 388 -15.93 -18.26 -5.21
CA TYR A 388 -15.12 -18.03 -4.02
C TYR A 388 -14.71 -16.56 -3.81
N ASN A 389 -14.67 -15.76 -4.87
CA ASN A 389 -14.25 -14.36 -4.85
C ASN A 389 -15.10 -13.51 -5.82
N PRO A 390 -16.45 -13.52 -5.69
CA PRO A 390 -17.35 -12.92 -6.69
C PRO A 390 -17.20 -11.40 -6.84
N GLU A 391 -16.72 -10.70 -5.82
CA GLU A 391 -16.50 -9.25 -5.85
C GLU A 391 -15.16 -8.82 -6.48
N GLU A 392 -14.27 -9.77 -6.73
CA GLU A 392 -12.95 -9.50 -7.28
C GLU A 392 -12.97 -9.41 -8.81
N MET A 393 -13.16 -8.21 -9.33
CA MET A 393 -13.33 -7.92 -10.76
C MET A 393 -12.15 -8.37 -11.64
N ILE A 394 -10.96 -8.52 -11.06
CA ILE A 394 -9.76 -8.96 -11.80
C ILE A 394 -9.95 -10.36 -12.43
N PHE A 395 -10.75 -11.22 -11.82
CA PHE A 395 -11.02 -12.56 -12.35
C PHE A 395 -11.92 -12.51 -13.58
N TYR A 396 -12.91 -11.62 -13.59
CA TYR A 396 -13.77 -11.38 -14.76
C TYR A 396 -12.96 -10.77 -15.92
N TYR A 397 -11.99 -9.91 -15.59
CA TYR A 397 -11.08 -9.36 -16.60
C TYR A 397 -10.25 -10.46 -17.27
N PHE A 398 -9.55 -11.29 -16.49
CA PHE A 398 -8.74 -12.38 -17.05
C PHE A 398 -9.59 -13.44 -17.75
N GLY A 399 -10.76 -13.79 -17.20
CA GLY A 399 -11.69 -14.71 -17.82
C GLY A 399 -12.19 -14.22 -19.18
N GLY A 400 -12.65 -12.97 -19.24
CA GLY A 400 -13.09 -12.32 -20.47
C GLY A 400 -12.00 -12.21 -21.52
N MET A 401 -10.80 -11.79 -21.10
CA MET A 401 -9.63 -11.75 -21.99
C MET A 401 -9.23 -13.13 -22.50
N ALA A 402 -9.32 -14.17 -21.69
CA ALA A 402 -9.02 -15.54 -22.12
C ALA A 402 -10.05 -16.07 -23.13
N TYR A 403 -11.35 -15.77 -22.96
CA TYR A 403 -12.36 -16.05 -23.95
C TYR A 403 -12.09 -15.30 -25.26
N TYR A 404 -11.74 -14.02 -25.17
CA TYR A 404 -11.39 -13.21 -26.35
C TYR A 404 -10.20 -13.77 -27.13
N GLN A 405 -9.14 -14.22 -26.43
CA GLN A 405 -8.00 -14.88 -27.05
C GLN A 405 -8.39 -16.19 -27.74
N ASN A 406 -9.37 -16.92 -27.22
CA ASN A 406 -9.94 -18.11 -27.82
C ASN A 406 -10.96 -17.82 -28.93
N LYS A 407 -11.15 -16.54 -29.32
CA LYS A 407 -12.09 -16.08 -30.35
C LYS A 407 -13.57 -16.30 -29.98
N ASP A 408 -13.87 -16.47 -28.71
CA ASP A 408 -15.25 -16.54 -28.19
C ASP A 408 -15.67 -15.15 -27.66
N GLU A 409 -16.00 -14.26 -28.60
CA GLU A 409 -16.37 -12.87 -28.30
C GLU A 409 -17.65 -12.76 -27.46
N ASP A 410 -18.61 -13.67 -27.65
CA ASP A 410 -19.88 -13.65 -26.90
C ASP A 410 -19.65 -14.01 -25.44
N ALA A 411 -18.86 -15.06 -25.17
CA ALA A 411 -18.49 -15.43 -23.81
C ALA A 411 -17.62 -14.34 -23.17
N ALA A 412 -16.67 -13.74 -23.89
CA ALA A 412 -15.84 -12.64 -23.41
C ALA A 412 -16.72 -11.44 -22.98
N LEU A 413 -17.65 -11.03 -23.84
CA LEU A 413 -18.54 -9.90 -23.55
C LEU A 413 -19.44 -10.17 -22.34
N ASN A 414 -19.94 -11.41 -22.20
CA ASN A 414 -20.72 -11.82 -21.04
C ASN A 414 -19.90 -11.74 -19.76
N GLU A 415 -18.67 -12.23 -19.79
CA GLU A 415 -17.75 -12.22 -18.65
C GLU A 415 -17.44 -10.78 -18.19
N PHE A 416 -17.15 -9.88 -19.12
CA PHE A 416 -16.93 -8.47 -18.79
C PHE A 416 -18.19 -7.80 -18.23
N ARG A 417 -19.37 -8.12 -18.72
CA ARG A 417 -20.66 -7.63 -18.17
C ARG A 417 -20.87 -8.09 -16.74
N LEU A 418 -20.54 -9.34 -16.43
CA LEU A 418 -20.60 -9.83 -15.06
C LEU A 418 -19.62 -9.08 -14.15
N GLY A 419 -18.40 -8.78 -14.65
CA GLY A 419 -17.40 -8.01 -13.94
C GLY A 419 -17.85 -6.58 -13.62
N VAL A 420 -18.38 -5.86 -14.60
CA VAL A 420 -18.88 -4.48 -14.36
C VAL A 420 -20.12 -4.44 -13.47
N ALA A 421 -20.89 -5.54 -13.37
CA ALA A 421 -21.98 -5.65 -12.43
C ALA A 421 -21.53 -5.70 -10.95
N GLN A 422 -20.24 -6.01 -10.69
CA GLN A 422 -19.64 -6.02 -9.35
C GLN A 422 -19.10 -4.65 -8.92
N VAL A 423 -19.21 -3.64 -9.78
CA VAL A 423 -18.67 -2.29 -9.50
C VAL A 423 -19.27 -1.70 -8.23
N ASN A 424 -18.42 -1.21 -7.35
CA ASN A 424 -18.79 -0.56 -6.11
C ASN A 424 -17.84 0.63 -5.80
N LYS A 425 -18.01 1.28 -4.65
CA LYS A 425 -17.23 2.48 -4.28
C LYS A 425 -15.72 2.21 -4.06
N LEU A 426 -15.33 0.96 -3.87
CA LEU A 426 -13.93 0.56 -3.64
C LEU A 426 -13.28 0.01 -4.92
N SER A 427 -14.03 -0.08 -6.02
CA SER A 427 -13.53 -0.60 -7.29
C SER A 427 -12.40 0.28 -7.85
N ALA A 428 -11.33 -0.36 -8.32
CA ALA A 428 -10.21 0.33 -8.95
C ALA A 428 -10.63 0.94 -10.29
N ASN A 429 -10.54 2.27 -10.42
CA ASN A 429 -10.95 3.00 -11.61
C ASN A 429 -10.30 2.46 -12.89
N ASP A 430 -9.02 2.12 -12.83
CA ASP A 430 -8.28 1.58 -13.97
C ASP A 430 -8.89 0.29 -14.48
N LEU A 431 -9.15 -0.66 -13.58
CA LEU A 431 -9.71 -1.97 -13.95
C LEU A 431 -11.12 -1.85 -14.53
N VAL A 432 -11.97 -1.00 -13.93
CA VAL A 432 -13.33 -0.76 -14.44
C VAL A 432 -13.26 -0.12 -15.83
N SER A 433 -12.38 0.84 -16.01
CA SER A 433 -12.13 1.49 -17.31
C SER A 433 -11.70 0.48 -18.36
N ASP A 434 -10.74 -0.40 -18.02
CA ASP A 434 -10.22 -1.40 -18.97
C ASP A 434 -11.30 -2.44 -19.37
N LEU A 435 -12.16 -2.87 -18.41
CA LEU A 435 -13.30 -3.73 -18.72
C LEU A 435 -14.22 -3.08 -19.77
N TYR A 436 -14.59 -1.81 -19.60
CA TYR A 436 -15.43 -1.09 -20.56
C TYR A 436 -14.72 -0.84 -21.89
N ALA A 437 -13.40 -0.60 -21.89
CA ALA A 437 -12.64 -0.40 -23.12
C ALA A 437 -12.69 -1.65 -24.02
N VAL A 438 -12.38 -2.82 -23.44
CA VAL A 438 -12.41 -4.08 -24.21
C VAL A 438 -13.84 -4.45 -24.63
N MET A 439 -14.86 -4.18 -23.80
CA MET A 439 -16.25 -4.31 -24.21
C MET A 439 -16.57 -3.43 -25.45
N GLY A 440 -16.05 -2.20 -25.47
CA GLY A 440 -16.20 -1.30 -26.60
C GLY A 440 -15.60 -1.87 -27.90
N ASP A 441 -14.39 -2.41 -27.82
CA ASP A 441 -13.72 -3.04 -28.95
C ASP A 441 -14.52 -4.25 -29.49
N ILE A 442 -14.95 -5.17 -28.61
CA ILE A 442 -15.72 -6.34 -29.00
C ILE A 442 -17.08 -5.94 -29.62
N LEU A 443 -17.79 -4.99 -29.01
CA LEU A 443 -19.08 -4.52 -29.52
C LEU A 443 -18.93 -3.85 -30.88
N HIS A 444 -17.85 -3.10 -31.12
CA HIS A 444 -17.57 -2.51 -32.43
C HIS A 444 -17.30 -3.59 -33.47
N GLN A 445 -16.44 -4.59 -33.17
CA GLN A 445 -16.18 -5.74 -34.05
C GLN A 445 -17.46 -6.48 -34.43
N LYS A 446 -18.40 -6.60 -33.48
CA LYS A 446 -19.75 -7.18 -33.70
C LYS A 446 -20.71 -6.23 -34.43
N ASN A 447 -20.23 -5.10 -34.93
CA ASN A 447 -21.03 -4.06 -35.62
C ASN A 447 -22.19 -3.49 -34.75
N GLN A 448 -22.04 -3.53 -33.41
CA GLN A 448 -22.97 -2.94 -32.45
C GLN A 448 -22.48 -1.55 -32.01
N LYS A 449 -22.35 -0.64 -32.99
CA LYS A 449 -21.63 0.63 -32.87
C LYS A 449 -22.14 1.53 -31.75
N ASP A 450 -23.46 1.70 -31.60
CA ASP A 450 -24.02 2.56 -30.53
C ASP A 450 -23.71 2.01 -29.13
N ALA A 451 -23.73 0.68 -28.97
CA ALA A 451 -23.36 0.03 -27.70
C ALA A 451 -21.85 0.13 -27.43
N ALA A 452 -21.02 0.04 -28.48
CA ALA A 452 -19.57 0.23 -28.37
C ALA A 452 -19.23 1.65 -27.88
N PHE A 453 -19.84 2.66 -28.48
CA PHE A 453 -19.63 4.05 -28.08
C PHE A 453 -20.11 4.33 -26.65
N ALA A 454 -21.22 3.75 -26.22
CA ALA A 454 -21.67 3.82 -24.84
C ALA A 454 -20.71 3.15 -23.85
N ALA A 455 -20.06 2.05 -24.25
CA ALA A 455 -19.03 1.41 -23.46
C ALA A 455 -17.77 2.28 -23.33
N TYR A 456 -17.31 2.90 -24.42
CA TYR A 456 -16.20 3.86 -24.35
C TYR A 456 -16.53 5.11 -23.54
N ASP A 457 -17.73 5.65 -23.64
CA ASP A 457 -18.16 6.76 -22.78
C ASP A 457 -18.11 6.36 -21.31
N SER A 458 -18.54 5.14 -20.95
CA SER A 458 -18.43 4.59 -19.59
C SER A 458 -16.97 4.41 -19.17
N CYS A 459 -16.12 3.88 -20.06
CA CYS A 459 -14.69 3.74 -19.82
C CYS A 459 -14.05 5.08 -19.44
N LEU A 460 -14.31 6.13 -20.22
CA LEU A 460 -13.73 7.46 -20.01
C LEU A 460 -14.31 8.22 -18.81
N GLN A 461 -15.48 7.82 -18.31
CA GLN A 461 -16.00 8.31 -17.03
C GLN A 461 -15.19 7.79 -15.84
N TRP A 462 -14.71 6.54 -15.91
CA TRP A 462 -13.88 5.95 -14.88
C TRP A 462 -12.43 6.41 -14.95
N LYS A 463 -11.88 6.51 -16.18
CA LYS A 463 -10.52 6.97 -16.41
C LYS A 463 -10.48 7.83 -17.69
N ALA A 464 -10.56 9.13 -17.50
CA ALA A 464 -10.65 10.11 -18.60
C ALA A 464 -9.39 10.18 -19.49
N ASP A 465 -8.30 9.53 -19.09
CA ASP A 465 -7.03 9.42 -19.81
C ASP A 465 -6.66 7.97 -20.15
N ASN A 466 -7.63 7.07 -20.25
CA ASN A 466 -7.40 5.75 -20.82
C ASN A 466 -7.03 5.90 -22.29
N VAL A 467 -5.71 5.83 -22.56
CA VAL A 467 -5.13 6.20 -23.87
C VAL A 467 -5.61 5.27 -24.96
N MET A 468 -5.69 3.96 -24.67
CA MET A 468 -6.17 2.95 -25.62
C MET A 468 -7.63 3.23 -26.01
N ALA A 469 -8.50 3.45 -25.01
CA ALA A 469 -9.91 3.75 -25.28
C ALA A 469 -10.09 5.07 -26.03
N LEU A 470 -9.33 6.12 -25.67
CA LEU A 470 -9.35 7.39 -26.39
C LEU A 470 -8.99 7.20 -27.87
N ASN A 471 -7.94 6.42 -28.16
CA ASN A 471 -7.51 6.16 -29.54
C ASN A 471 -8.56 5.37 -30.31
N ASN A 472 -9.01 4.23 -29.78
CA ASN A 472 -9.93 3.35 -30.49
C ASN A 472 -11.29 4.03 -30.73
N TYR A 473 -11.80 4.72 -29.71
CA TYR A 473 -13.04 5.47 -29.83
C TYR A 473 -12.94 6.59 -30.90
N ALA A 474 -11.84 7.35 -30.89
CA ALA A 474 -11.60 8.40 -31.87
C ALA A 474 -11.51 7.84 -33.29
N TYR A 475 -10.78 6.75 -33.48
CA TYR A 475 -10.66 6.05 -34.73
C TYR A 475 -12.03 5.59 -35.27
N TYR A 476 -12.81 4.88 -34.45
CA TYR A 476 -14.12 4.38 -34.86
C TYR A 476 -15.16 5.47 -35.12
N LEU A 477 -15.09 6.61 -34.43
CA LEU A 477 -15.92 7.77 -34.77
C LEU A 477 -15.54 8.35 -36.15
N SER A 478 -14.25 8.40 -36.45
CA SER A 478 -13.78 8.90 -37.73
C SER A 478 -14.18 8.01 -38.91
N GLU A 479 -14.12 6.69 -38.74
CA GLU A 479 -14.60 5.71 -39.72
C GLU A 479 -16.10 5.86 -40.01
N GLU A 480 -16.89 6.26 -39.03
CA GLU A 480 -18.32 6.52 -39.20
C GLU A 480 -18.64 7.93 -39.73
N GLY A 481 -17.64 8.79 -39.88
CA GLY A 481 -17.82 10.20 -40.18
C GLY A 481 -18.69 10.94 -39.14
N LYS A 482 -18.68 10.47 -37.90
CA LYS A 482 -19.46 11.03 -36.81
C LYS A 482 -18.58 11.81 -35.85
N ASP A 483 -19.09 12.95 -35.39
CA ASP A 483 -18.45 13.74 -34.29
C ASP A 483 -16.93 13.91 -34.44
N LEU A 484 -16.45 14.28 -35.66
CA LEU A 484 -15.01 14.40 -35.96
C LEU A 484 -14.28 15.30 -34.96
N HIS A 485 -14.91 16.39 -34.52
CA HIS A 485 -14.32 17.26 -33.47
C HIS A 485 -14.09 16.53 -32.14
N LYS A 486 -15.02 15.64 -31.74
CA LYS A 486 -14.82 14.80 -30.53
C LYS A 486 -13.68 13.83 -30.78
N ALA A 487 -13.63 13.21 -31.96
CA ALA A 487 -12.57 12.30 -32.36
C ALA A 487 -11.20 12.99 -32.35
N GLU A 488 -11.11 14.20 -32.96
CA GLU A 488 -9.87 15.00 -32.95
C GLU A 488 -9.41 15.31 -31.53
N ALA A 489 -10.31 15.80 -30.68
CA ALA A 489 -9.96 16.15 -29.30
C ALA A 489 -9.44 14.94 -28.49
N MET A 490 -10.03 13.76 -28.66
CA MET A 490 -9.59 12.52 -28.00
C MET A 490 -8.23 12.06 -28.54
N SER A 491 -8.08 11.98 -29.86
CA SER A 491 -6.84 11.55 -30.50
C SER A 491 -5.70 12.54 -30.26
N TYR A 492 -5.98 13.85 -30.22
CA TYR A 492 -4.98 14.85 -29.85
C TYR A 492 -4.47 14.63 -28.41
N LYS A 493 -5.35 14.19 -27.49
CA LYS A 493 -4.95 13.85 -26.12
C LYS A 493 -4.02 12.64 -26.10
N THR A 494 -4.24 11.63 -26.97
CA THR A 494 -3.35 10.45 -27.03
C THR A 494 -1.94 10.82 -27.49
N ILE A 495 -1.80 11.61 -28.54
CA ILE A 495 -0.48 12.04 -29.02
C ILE A 495 0.24 13.00 -28.06
N LYS A 496 -0.49 13.70 -27.18
CA LYS A 496 0.13 14.46 -26.08
C LYS A 496 0.69 13.56 -24.98
N LEU A 497 0.01 12.48 -24.67
CA LEU A 497 0.42 11.53 -23.64
C LEU A 497 1.56 10.63 -24.15
N GLU A 498 1.47 10.18 -25.41
CA GLU A 498 2.46 9.30 -26.06
C GLU A 498 2.87 9.85 -27.43
N PRO A 499 3.72 10.88 -27.51
CA PRO A 499 4.00 11.62 -28.74
C PRO A 499 4.78 10.83 -29.80
N ASN A 500 5.37 9.70 -29.44
CA ASN A 500 6.12 8.84 -30.35
C ASN A 500 5.42 7.50 -30.64
N ASN A 501 4.16 7.36 -30.26
CA ASN A 501 3.40 6.15 -30.58
C ASN A 501 2.87 6.23 -32.02
N GLY A 502 3.41 5.36 -32.90
CA GLY A 502 3.06 5.33 -34.32
C GLY A 502 1.57 5.14 -34.60
N THR A 503 0.91 4.26 -33.81
CA THR A 503 -0.53 3.98 -33.95
C THR A 503 -1.39 5.21 -33.60
N TYR A 504 -1.03 5.95 -32.56
CA TYR A 504 -1.79 7.13 -32.15
C TYR A 504 -1.57 8.31 -33.09
N LEU A 505 -0.37 8.42 -33.63
CA LEU A 505 -0.05 9.41 -34.68
C LEU A 505 -0.80 9.11 -35.98
N ASP A 506 -0.94 7.85 -36.37
CA ASP A 506 -1.74 7.41 -37.51
C ASP A 506 -3.22 7.74 -37.35
N THR A 507 -3.80 7.37 -36.18
CA THR A 507 -5.20 7.70 -35.89
C THR A 507 -5.45 9.21 -35.95
N TYR A 508 -4.55 10.03 -35.43
CA TYR A 508 -4.70 11.49 -35.50
C TYR A 508 -4.58 12.01 -36.91
N ALA A 509 -3.63 11.48 -37.71
CA ALA A 509 -3.48 11.81 -39.11
C ALA A 509 -4.74 11.44 -39.91
N TRP A 510 -5.32 10.26 -39.65
CA TRP A 510 -6.54 9.81 -40.31
C TRP A 510 -7.75 10.70 -39.98
N ILE A 511 -7.92 11.11 -38.72
CA ILE A 511 -8.99 12.04 -38.35
C ILE A 511 -8.84 13.38 -39.06
N LEU A 512 -7.63 13.95 -39.14
CA LEU A 512 -7.35 15.17 -39.88
C LEU A 512 -7.64 15.00 -41.39
N PHE A 513 -7.37 13.82 -41.96
CA PHE A 513 -7.73 13.46 -43.30
C PHE A 513 -9.26 13.47 -43.50
N MET A 514 -10.01 12.89 -42.58
CA MET A 514 -11.47 12.89 -42.62
C MET A 514 -12.08 14.29 -42.45
N GLU A 515 -11.36 15.21 -41.81
CA GLU A 515 -11.68 16.65 -41.73
C GLU A 515 -11.21 17.45 -42.95
N GLU A 516 -10.69 16.80 -44.00
CA GLU A 516 -10.15 17.40 -45.23
C GLU A 516 -8.91 18.30 -44.98
N ARG A 517 -8.26 18.16 -43.86
CA ARG A 517 -7.02 18.89 -43.45
C ARG A 517 -5.78 18.12 -43.92
N TYR A 518 -5.67 17.91 -45.22
CA TYR A 518 -4.69 16.97 -45.79
C TYR A 518 -3.23 17.35 -45.54
N VAL A 519 -2.90 18.65 -45.48
CA VAL A 519 -1.54 19.13 -45.20
C VAL A 519 -1.13 18.81 -43.76
N ASP A 520 -2.04 19.03 -42.81
CA ASP A 520 -1.82 18.70 -41.38
C ASP A 520 -1.72 17.18 -41.23
N ALA A 521 -2.64 16.42 -41.83
CA ALA A 521 -2.64 14.96 -41.85
C ALA A 521 -1.28 14.39 -42.30
N LYS A 522 -0.69 15.00 -43.35
CA LYS A 522 0.62 14.57 -43.86
C LYS A 522 1.72 14.70 -42.80
N THR A 523 1.71 15.76 -42.00
CA THR A 523 2.72 15.96 -40.95
C THR A 523 2.69 14.82 -39.94
N TYR A 524 1.51 14.38 -39.53
CA TYR A 524 1.36 13.33 -38.53
C TYR A 524 1.53 11.92 -39.09
N ILE A 525 1.13 11.67 -40.34
CA ILE A 525 1.38 10.37 -40.97
C ILE A 525 2.88 10.14 -41.20
N ASP A 526 3.64 11.19 -41.57
CA ASP A 526 5.09 11.11 -41.70
C ASP A 526 5.74 10.74 -40.35
N ALA A 527 5.24 11.30 -39.25
CA ALA A 527 5.67 10.96 -37.91
C ALA A 527 5.27 9.51 -37.53
N ALA A 528 4.06 9.07 -37.88
CA ALA A 528 3.60 7.70 -37.67
C ALA A 528 4.51 6.69 -38.39
N LEU A 529 4.79 6.91 -39.65
CA LEU A 529 5.67 6.07 -40.46
C LEU A 529 7.10 5.97 -39.90
N LYS A 530 7.60 7.04 -39.28
CA LYS A 530 8.92 7.07 -38.63
C LYS A 530 8.94 6.26 -37.35
N ASN A 531 7.85 6.27 -36.58
CA ASN A 531 7.75 5.69 -35.24
C ASN A 531 7.04 4.32 -35.22
N ARG A 532 6.65 3.77 -36.38
CA ARG A 532 6.00 2.46 -36.47
C ARG A 532 6.97 1.34 -36.08
N ASP A 533 6.44 0.27 -35.47
CA ASP A 533 7.18 -0.96 -35.25
C ASP A 533 7.23 -1.76 -36.56
N SER A 534 8.43 -1.98 -37.09
CA SER A 534 8.64 -2.75 -38.33
C SER A 534 8.35 -4.24 -38.17
N THR A 535 8.14 -4.74 -36.97
CA THR A 535 7.80 -6.15 -36.68
C THR A 535 6.29 -6.40 -36.68
N GLU A 536 5.47 -5.35 -36.65
CA GLU A 536 4.02 -5.43 -36.68
C GLU A 536 3.45 -5.26 -38.09
N ASN A 537 2.21 -5.72 -38.30
CA ASN A 537 1.49 -5.47 -39.53
C ASN A 537 1.15 -3.96 -39.62
N ASN A 538 1.74 -3.29 -40.62
CA ASN A 538 1.60 -1.85 -40.86
C ASN A 538 0.71 -1.49 -42.06
N SER A 539 -0.03 -2.46 -42.61
CA SER A 539 -0.80 -2.28 -43.83
C SER A 539 -1.80 -1.12 -43.75
N THR A 540 -2.50 -0.95 -42.63
CA THR A 540 -3.44 0.15 -42.43
C THR A 540 -2.75 1.52 -42.45
N VAL A 541 -1.64 1.67 -41.70
CA VAL A 541 -0.86 2.91 -41.66
C VAL A 541 -0.32 3.26 -43.05
N LEU A 542 0.10 2.25 -43.81
CA LEU A 542 0.60 2.41 -45.18
C LEU A 542 -0.54 2.79 -46.16
N GLU A 543 -1.76 2.24 -46.01
CA GLU A 543 -2.91 2.63 -46.78
C GLU A 543 -3.31 4.09 -46.47
N HIS A 544 -3.41 4.47 -45.19
CA HIS A 544 -3.68 5.85 -44.77
C HIS A 544 -2.61 6.81 -45.30
N ALA A 545 -1.33 6.43 -45.30
CA ALA A 545 -0.27 7.23 -45.87
C ALA A 545 -0.48 7.43 -47.36
N GLY A 546 -0.81 6.38 -48.10
CA GLY A 546 -1.13 6.48 -49.52
C GLY A 546 -2.30 7.43 -49.81
N ASP A 547 -3.38 7.32 -49.04
CA ASP A 547 -4.57 8.16 -49.17
C ASP A 547 -4.24 9.65 -48.88
N ILE A 548 -3.52 9.91 -47.79
CA ILE A 548 -3.10 11.26 -47.39
C ILE A 548 -2.14 11.88 -48.40
N TYR A 549 -1.17 11.12 -48.93
CA TYR A 549 -0.23 11.60 -49.94
C TYR A 549 -0.92 11.90 -51.28
N ALA A 550 -1.90 11.05 -51.68
CA ALA A 550 -2.69 11.28 -52.89
C ALA A 550 -3.47 12.60 -52.83
N MET A 551 -4.12 12.88 -51.68
CA MET A 551 -4.88 14.13 -51.48
C MET A 551 -3.99 15.36 -51.34
N ASN A 552 -2.70 15.19 -51.05
CA ASN A 552 -1.68 16.24 -51.11
C ASN A 552 -1.04 16.37 -52.53
N GLY A 553 -1.52 15.66 -53.53
CA GLY A 553 -1.01 15.71 -54.91
C GLY A 553 0.29 14.93 -55.15
N MET A 554 0.75 14.15 -54.21
CA MET A 554 2.00 13.37 -54.23
C MET A 554 1.71 11.94 -54.73
N VAL A 555 1.22 11.83 -55.94
CA VAL A 555 0.63 10.59 -56.50
C VAL A 555 1.63 9.45 -56.61
N ASN A 556 2.90 9.71 -56.92
CA ASN A 556 3.90 8.65 -57.07
C ASN A 556 4.23 8.00 -55.75
N GLU A 557 4.40 8.81 -54.72
CA GLU A 557 4.63 8.36 -53.35
C GLU A 557 3.40 7.61 -52.79
N ALA A 558 2.19 8.13 -53.07
CA ALA A 558 0.93 7.46 -52.72
C ALA A 558 0.85 6.04 -53.28
N VAL A 559 1.13 5.88 -54.56
CA VAL A 559 1.18 4.54 -55.21
C VAL A 559 2.24 3.65 -54.57
N GLY A 560 3.37 4.23 -54.14
CA GLY A 560 4.41 3.50 -53.41
C GLY A 560 3.91 2.92 -52.07
N TYR A 561 3.19 3.72 -51.28
CA TYR A 561 2.61 3.28 -50.00
C TYR A 561 1.46 2.28 -50.21
N TRP A 562 0.56 2.51 -51.13
CA TRP A 562 -0.51 1.54 -51.46
C TRP A 562 0.03 0.18 -51.88
N LYS A 563 1.13 0.13 -52.66
CA LYS A 563 1.78 -1.12 -53.05
C LYS A 563 2.37 -1.83 -51.84
N GLN A 564 3.05 -1.09 -50.95
CA GLN A 564 3.57 -1.67 -49.69
C GLN A 564 2.44 -2.22 -48.84
N ALA A 565 1.32 -1.50 -48.68
CA ALA A 565 0.16 -1.98 -47.93
C ALA A 565 -0.43 -3.25 -48.59
N PHE A 566 -0.50 -3.31 -49.92
CA PHE A 566 -1.01 -4.46 -50.65
C PHE A 566 -0.12 -5.71 -50.49
N ASP A 567 1.19 -5.51 -50.50
CA ASP A 567 2.18 -6.58 -50.29
C ASP A 567 2.24 -7.07 -48.84
N ASP A 568 1.87 -6.20 -47.89
CA ASP A 568 1.93 -6.46 -46.41
C ASP A 568 0.64 -7.09 -45.86
N ASP A 569 -0.14 -7.81 -46.68
CA ASP A 569 -1.36 -8.57 -46.33
C ASP A 569 -2.71 -7.81 -46.44
N HIS A 570 -2.73 -6.62 -47.06
CA HIS A 570 -3.98 -5.85 -47.26
C HIS A 570 -4.49 -5.90 -48.73
N GLN A 571 -4.66 -7.11 -49.24
CA GLN A 571 -5.02 -7.34 -50.65
C GLN A 571 -6.51 -7.07 -50.94
N THR A 572 -6.97 -5.83 -50.71
CA THR A 572 -8.36 -5.43 -50.98
C THR A 572 -8.55 -4.99 -52.45
N GLU A 573 -9.76 -5.16 -52.98
CA GLU A 573 -10.11 -4.72 -54.32
C GLU A 573 -10.02 -3.20 -54.47
N ILE A 574 -10.36 -2.44 -53.42
CA ILE A 574 -10.26 -0.98 -53.43
C ILE A 574 -8.80 -0.52 -53.47
N LEU A 575 -7.91 -1.17 -52.72
CA LEU A 575 -6.49 -0.83 -52.73
C LEU A 575 -5.86 -1.12 -54.12
N LYS A 576 -6.24 -2.27 -54.71
CA LYS A 576 -5.84 -2.60 -56.07
C LYS A 576 -6.32 -1.52 -57.07
N TRP A 577 -7.57 -1.06 -56.94
CA TRP A 577 -8.12 0.01 -57.78
C TRP A 577 -7.35 1.32 -57.59
N LYS A 578 -7.03 1.72 -56.33
CA LYS A 578 -6.23 2.93 -56.04
C LYS A 578 -4.87 2.87 -56.76
N ILE A 579 -4.19 1.72 -56.71
CA ILE A 579 -2.89 1.50 -57.36
C ILE A 579 -3.00 1.61 -58.88
N GLU A 580 -3.98 0.93 -59.50
CA GLU A 580 -4.17 0.89 -60.95
C GLU A 580 -4.57 2.26 -61.53
N ASN A 581 -5.45 2.99 -60.85
CA ASN A 581 -5.96 4.28 -61.28
C ASN A 581 -5.13 5.46 -60.77
N LYS A 582 -4.17 5.23 -59.85
CA LYS A 582 -3.31 6.26 -59.25
C LYS A 582 -4.11 7.41 -58.64
N GLN A 583 -5.21 7.09 -58.01
CA GLN A 583 -6.17 8.05 -57.47
C GLN A 583 -6.79 7.51 -56.18
N TYR A 584 -6.99 8.40 -55.20
CA TYR A 584 -7.82 8.10 -54.02
C TYR A 584 -9.28 7.90 -54.43
N ILE A 585 -9.91 6.94 -53.76
CA ILE A 585 -11.35 6.74 -53.82
C ILE A 585 -11.81 6.26 -52.42
N SER A 586 -12.92 6.83 -51.94
CA SER A 586 -13.52 6.36 -50.71
C SER A 586 -14.22 5.00 -50.93
N GLU A 587 -14.36 4.20 -49.84
CA GLU A 587 -15.06 2.91 -49.90
C GLU A 587 -16.49 3.07 -50.44
N GLU A 588 -17.21 4.12 -50.01
CA GLU A 588 -18.56 4.38 -50.47
C GLU A 588 -18.63 4.66 -52.01
N GLU A 589 -17.69 5.43 -52.53
CA GLU A 589 -17.59 5.73 -53.97
C GLU A 589 -17.17 4.49 -54.77
N PHE A 590 -16.24 3.68 -54.22
CA PHE A 590 -15.82 2.44 -54.86
C PHE A 590 -16.98 1.45 -54.98
N GLN A 591 -17.76 1.25 -53.90
CA GLN A 591 -18.94 0.39 -53.92
C GLN A 591 -20.03 0.90 -54.86
N ARG A 592 -20.21 2.22 -55.00
CA ARG A 592 -21.13 2.82 -55.99
C ARG A 592 -20.69 2.54 -57.43
N LYS A 593 -19.39 2.60 -57.70
CA LYS A 593 -18.83 2.27 -59.03
C LYS A 593 -18.98 0.79 -59.35
N LYS A 594 -18.76 -0.10 -58.34
CA LYS A 594 -18.85 -1.55 -58.52
C LYS A 594 -20.29 -2.04 -58.75
N ASN A 595 -21.29 -1.43 -58.09
CA ASN A 595 -22.69 -1.82 -58.13
C ASN A 595 -23.63 -0.61 -58.32
N PRO A 596 -23.71 -0.04 -59.54
CA PRO A 596 -24.55 1.14 -59.81
C PRO A 596 -26.03 0.92 -59.51
N ALA A 597 -26.56 -0.26 -59.84
CA ALA A 597 -27.98 -0.60 -59.60
C ALA A 597 -28.39 -0.66 -58.11
N ALA A 598 -27.47 -1.09 -57.24
CA ALA A 598 -27.72 -1.10 -55.80
C ALA A 598 -27.68 0.32 -55.17
N ALA A 599 -26.90 1.23 -55.75
CA ALA A 599 -26.82 2.63 -55.36
C ALA A 599 -28.11 3.40 -55.70
N GLU A 600 -28.74 3.13 -56.85
CA GLU A 600 -30.03 3.73 -57.20
C GLU A 600 -31.19 3.24 -56.33
N LEU A 601 -31.19 1.96 -55.92
CA LEU A 601 -32.17 1.39 -55.00
C LEU A 601 -32.10 1.97 -53.58
N LYS A 602 -30.90 2.32 -53.11
CA LYS A 602 -30.74 3.03 -51.81
C LYS A 602 -31.25 4.47 -51.89
N LYS A 603 -30.98 5.19 -53.00
CA LYS A 603 -31.50 6.55 -53.23
C LYS A 603 -33.01 6.58 -53.26
N SER A 604 -33.65 5.62 -53.94
CA SER A 604 -35.11 5.54 -54.03
C SER A 604 -35.81 5.23 -52.70
N LYS A 605 -35.18 4.42 -51.83
CA LYS A 605 -35.67 4.13 -50.45
C LYS A 605 -35.55 5.32 -49.49
N VAL A 606 -34.52 6.15 -49.65
CA VAL A 606 -34.34 7.37 -48.84
C VAL A 606 -35.33 8.44 -49.26
N VAL A 607 -35.58 8.63 -50.58
CA VAL A 607 -36.57 9.57 -51.10
C VAL A 607 -38.00 9.12 -50.70
N GLY A 608 -38.28 7.81 -50.74
CA GLY A 608 -39.57 7.27 -50.30
C GLY A 608 -39.88 7.46 -48.82
N LYS A 609 -38.86 7.40 -47.93
CA LYS A 609 -39.00 7.70 -46.51
C LYS A 609 -39.19 9.18 -46.19
N SER A 610 -38.64 10.08 -46.97
CA SER A 610 -38.83 11.53 -46.82
C SER A 610 -40.18 12.02 -47.29
N ALA A 611 -40.76 11.38 -48.37
CA ALA A 611 -42.09 11.67 -48.86
C ALA A 611 -43.19 11.14 -47.92
N GLY A 612 -42.98 9.99 -47.27
CA GLY A 612 -43.93 9.42 -46.32
C GLY A 612 -44.06 10.20 -44.97
N LYS A 613 -43.07 10.99 -44.59
CA LYS A 613 -43.13 11.85 -43.39
C LYS A 613 -43.84 13.18 -43.60
N LYS A 614 -44.00 13.69 -44.85
CA LYS A 614 -44.77 14.91 -45.14
C LYS A 614 -46.29 14.72 -45.16
N ASN A 615 -46.80 13.50 -45.36
CA ASN A 615 -48.23 13.26 -45.46
C ASN A 615 -48.91 12.85 -44.14
N LYS A 616 -48.21 12.76 -43.01
CA LYS A 616 -48.80 12.46 -41.70
C LYS A 616 -49.01 13.68 -40.77
N LYS A 617 -48.70 14.91 -41.22
CA LYS A 617 -48.97 16.14 -40.47
C LYS A 617 -50.22 16.92 -40.90
N GLY A 618 -51.07 16.34 -41.78
CA GLY A 618 -52.24 16.99 -42.37
C GLY A 618 -53.59 16.46 -41.96
N LYS A 619 -53.73 15.62 -40.91
CA LYS A 619 -55.06 15.18 -40.41
C LYS A 619 -55.04 14.99 -38.92
N LYS A 620 -55.21 16.09 -38.17
CA LYS A 620 -55.92 16.17 -36.90
C LYS A 620 -56.36 17.61 -36.69
N LYS A 621 -57.58 17.91 -37.11
CA LYS A 621 -58.41 18.91 -36.46
C LYS A 621 -59.13 18.22 -35.31
#